data_3a742ad0b2c2d0d27c24a4dc9a6b720c
#
_entry.id   3a742ad0b2c2d0d27c24a4dc9a6b720c
#
_cell.length_a   1.000
_cell.length_b   1.000
_cell.length_c   1.000
_cell.angle_alpha   90.00
_cell.angle_beta   90.00
_cell.angle_gamma   90.00
#
_symmetry.space_group_name_H-M   'P 1'
#
loop_
_entity.id
_entity.type
_entity.pdbx_description
1 polymer ?
#
loop_
_entity_poly.entity_id
_entity_poly.type
_entity_poly.pdbx_seq_one_letter_code
_entity_poly.pdbx_strand_id
1 'polypeptide(L)'
;MRAAFLAAAALLLAACVTPRVAVNPRANFGAVRRVAVVTFGGPQGDLAADLLTQDLVAHGADVVERQQLSAILNEQHLASSGILDPRTVQQVGKILGVDALFVGTVAQSKEAQSYVVTQPPNAVVGGIAPVGGNTVVSQGPVLGVPDSQVVTTEADASLVARMVDVKTGSILWSASMSYEGFDVQSAMEGIAEAFVQSLVPVWPQLIGK
;
A
#
# COMPACT_ATOMS: atom_id res chain seq x y z
N MET A 1 2.92 -41.57 -8.25
CA MET A 1 3.91 -40.56 -8.68
C MET A 1 3.29 -39.35 -9.39
N ARG A 2 2.31 -39.47 -10.28
CA ARG A 2 1.68 -38.34 -10.97
C ARG A 2 0.90 -37.39 -10.04
N ALA A 3 0.24 -37.90 -9.01
CA ALA A 3 -0.51 -37.07 -8.05
C ALA A 3 0.40 -36.24 -7.12
N ALA A 4 1.57 -36.74 -6.76
CA ALA A 4 2.54 -36.01 -5.94
C ALA A 4 3.22 -34.86 -6.71
N PHE A 5 3.39 -35.00 -8.03
CA PHE A 5 3.91 -33.93 -8.89
C PHE A 5 2.91 -32.77 -9.08
N LEU A 6 1.60 -33.08 -9.16
CA LEU A 6 0.55 -32.06 -9.26
C LEU A 6 0.37 -31.29 -7.95
N ALA A 7 0.52 -31.95 -6.79
CA ALA A 7 0.48 -31.28 -5.49
C ALA A 7 1.70 -30.38 -5.25
N ALA A 8 2.89 -30.77 -5.68
CA ALA A 8 4.10 -29.96 -5.59
C ALA A 8 4.05 -28.73 -6.53
N ALA A 9 3.46 -28.86 -7.72
CA ALA A 9 3.29 -27.74 -8.66
C ALA A 9 2.27 -26.71 -8.16
N ALA A 10 1.24 -27.12 -7.41
CA ALA A 10 0.25 -26.21 -6.83
C ALA A 10 0.82 -25.36 -5.67
N LEU A 11 1.84 -25.84 -4.95
CA LEU A 11 2.50 -25.08 -3.88
C LEU A 11 3.43 -23.98 -4.39
N LEU A 12 3.87 -24.03 -5.64
CA LEU A 12 4.80 -23.05 -6.21
C LEU A 12 4.12 -21.78 -6.76
N LEU A 13 2.78 -21.76 -6.83
CA LEU A 13 2.02 -20.64 -7.39
C LEU A 13 1.58 -19.59 -6.36
N ALA A 14 1.85 -19.79 -5.07
CA ALA A 14 1.59 -18.80 -4.03
C ALA A 14 2.82 -17.91 -3.81
N ALA A 15 3.27 -17.19 -4.84
CA ALA A 15 4.15 -16.05 -4.66
C ALA A 15 3.34 -14.89 -4.06
N CYS A 16 2.94 -15.01 -2.79
CA CYS A 16 2.35 -13.90 -2.06
C CYS A 16 3.42 -12.81 -1.95
N VAL A 17 3.19 -11.70 -2.62
CA VAL A 17 3.99 -10.48 -2.40
C VAL A 17 3.76 -10.07 -0.96
N THR A 18 4.76 -10.24 -0.11
CA THR A 18 4.67 -9.94 1.32
C THR A 18 5.39 -8.63 1.63
N PRO A 19 4.84 -7.78 2.53
CA PRO A 19 5.50 -6.56 2.95
C PRO A 19 6.80 -6.87 3.72
N ARG A 20 7.76 -5.97 3.62
CA ARG A 20 8.92 -5.98 4.53
C ARG A 20 8.47 -5.39 5.85
N VAL A 21 8.45 -6.21 6.90
CA VAL A 21 7.93 -5.83 8.22
C VAL A 21 9.04 -5.84 9.25
N ALA A 22 9.05 -4.81 10.11
CA ALA A 22 9.86 -4.74 11.31
C ALA A 22 8.93 -4.53 12.52
N VAL A 23 9.00 -5.42 13.48
CA VAL A 23 8.26 -5.36 14.75
C VAL A 23 9.25 -5.10 15.88
N ASN A 24 8.97 -4.11 16.72
CA ASN A 24 9.80 -3.84 17.88
C ASN A 24 9.59 -4.97 18.90
N PRO A 25 10.63 -5.74 19.27
CA PRO A 25 10.48 -6.86 20.19
C PRO A 25 10.13 -6.44 21.62
N ARG A 26 10.27 -5.16 21.95
CA ARG A 26 9.89 -4.58 23.25
C ARG A 26 8.52 -3.92 23.24
N ALA A 27 7.81 -3.94 22.09
CA ALA A 27 6.50 -3.33 21.95
C ALA A 27 5.45 -4.10 22.78
N ASN A 28 4.61 -3.34 23.47
CA ASN A 28 3.46 -3.91 24.17
C ASN A 28 2.16 -3.61 23.36
N PHE A 29 1.91 -4.42 22.35
CA PHE A 29 0.71 -4.27 21.52
C PHE A 29 -0.59 -4.51 22.31
N GLY A 30 -0.54 -5.29 23.40
CA GLY A 30 -1.70 -5.50 24.26
C GLY A 30 -2.19 -4.24 24.98
N ALA A 31 -1.32 -3.22 25.11
CA ALA A 31 -1.69 -1.93 25.68
C ALA A 31 -2.33 -0.97 24.66
N VAL A 32 -2.23 -1.26 23.37
CA VAL A 32 -2.78 -0.43 22.29
C VAL A 32 -4.23 -0.83 22.08
N ARG A 33 -5.17 0.01 22.46
CA ARG A 33 -6.60 -0.22 22.31
C ARG A 33 -7.22 0.65 21.23
N ARG A 34 -6.79 1.90 21.13
CA ARG A 34 -7.34 2.90 20.26
C ARG A 34 -6.25 3.56 19.44
N VAL A 35 -6.48 3.71 18.15
CA VAL A 35 -5.49 4.26 17.21
C VAL A 35 -6.08 5.37 16.36
N ALA A 36 -5.21 6.16 15.72
CA ALA A 36 -5.60 7.03 14.63
C ALA A 36 -4.63 6.87 13.46
N VAL A 37 -5.15 7.07 12.25
CA VAL A 37 -4.36 7.10 11.03
C VAL A 37 -4.23 8.54 10.57
N VAL A 38 -3.00 9.05 10.52
CA VAL A 38 -2.70 10.39 10.02
C VAL A 38 -2.63 10.35 8.50
N THR A 39 -2.99 11.45 7.84
CA THR A 39 -2.75 11.59 6.39
C THR A 39 -1.30 11.24 6.05
N PHE A 40 -1.12 10.35 5.09
CA PHE A 40 0.22 9.97 4.66
C PHE A 40 0.81 11.05 3.75
N GLY A 41 2.12 11.24 3.82
CA GLY A 41 2.84 12.12 2.90
C GLY A 41 2.90 11.52 1.50
N GLY A 42 3.14 12.39 0.50
CA GLY A 42 3.31 11.99 -0.91
C GLY A 42 2.00 11.94 -1.72
N PRO A 43 2.09 11.51 -2.99
CA PRO A 43 0.94 11.50 -3.89
C PRO A 43 -0.13 10.52 -3.40
N GLN A 44 -1.39 10.97 -3.39
CA GLN A 44 -2.55 10.17 -2.93
C GLN A 44 -2.43 9.62 -1.49
N GLY A 45 -1.69 10.34 -0.63
CA GLY A 45 -1.50 9.95 0.76
C GLY A 45 -2.80 9.88 1.56
N ASP A 46 -3.80 10.69 1.21
CA ASP A 46 -5.14 10.63 1.80
C ASP A 46 -5.82 9.30 1.49
N LEU A 47 -5.80 8.88 0.23
CA LEU A 47 -6.37 7.60 -0.20
C LEU A 47 -5.72 6.42 0.54
N ALA A 48 -4.39 6.41 0.60
CA ALA A 48 -3.67 5.34 1.30
C ALA A 48 -4.01 5.28 2.81
N ALA A 49 -4.19 6.44 3.45
CA ALA A 49 -4.58 6.51 4.86
C ALA A 49 -6.03 6.03 5.08
N ASP A 50 -6.94 6.37 4.16
CA ASP A 50 -8.34 5.97 4.23
C ASP A 50 -8.49 4.45 4.02
N LEU A 51 -7.77 3.86 3.06
CA LEU A 51 -7.77 2.42 2.82
C LEU A 51 -7.19 1.64 4.00
N LEU A 52 -6.09 2.12 4.59
CA LEU A 52 -5.55 1.51 5.81
C LEU A 52 -6.55 1.60 6.97
N THR A 53 -7.24 2.73 7.12
CA THR A 53 -8.30 2.93 8.14
C THR A 53 -9.42 1.92 7.94
N GLN A 54 -9.92 1.78 6.70
CA GLN A 54 -10.97 0.84 6.35
C GLN A 54 -10.60 -0.59 6.73
N ASP A 55 -9.39 -1.01 6.41
CA ASP A 55 -8.91 -2.37 6.70
C ASP A 55 -8.71 -2.61 8.20
N LEU A 56 -8.17 -1.63 8.93
CA LEU A 56 -8.05 -1.71 10.40
C LEU A 56 -9.42 -1.88 11.07
N VAL A 57 -10.42 -1.09 10.65
CA VAL A 57 -11.80 -1.19 11.16
C VAL A 57 -12.40 -2.56 10.80
N ALA A 58 -12.19 -3.05 9.59
CA ALA A 58 -12.67 -4.36 9.15
C ALA A 58 -12.08 -5.51 9.96
N HIS A 59 -10.90 -5.33 10.54
CA HIS A 59 -10.24 -6.29 11.46
C HIS A 59 -10.51 -6.00 12.94
N GLY A 60 -11.43 -5.09 13.26
CA GLY A 60 -11.90 -4.83 14.63
C GLY A 60 -11.11 -3.82 15.43
N ALA A 61 -10.20 -3.05 14.81
CA ALA A 61 -9.50 -1.96 15.49
C ALA A 61 -10.47 -0.80 15.84
N ASP A 62 -10.29 -0.18 17.01
CA ASP A 62 -10.94 1.09 17.37
C ASP A 62 -10.12 2.23 16.77
N VAL A 63 -10.59 2.80 15.65
CA VAL A 63 -9.90 3.86 14.90
C VAL A 63 -10.66 5.18 15.04
N VAL A 64 -9.94 6.23 15.45
CA VAL A 64 -10.48 7.61 15.53
C VAL A 64 -10.56 8.20 14.13
N GLU A 65 -11.67 8.86 13.85
CA GLU A 65 -11.95 9.47 12.56
C GLU A 65 -10.98 10.63 12.25
N ARG A 66 -10.46 10.65 10.99
CA ARG A 66 -9.41 11.57 10.54
C ARG A 66 -9.80 13.04 10.55
N GLN A 67 -11.08 13.38 10.33
CA GLN A 67 -11.54 14.78 10.36
C GLN A 67 -11.36 15.41 11.73
N GLN A 68 -11.58 14.65 12.80
CA GLN A 68 -11.31 15.10 14.16
C GLN A 68 -9.82 15.39 14.38
N LEU A 69 -8.96 14.51 13.84
CA LEU A 69 -7.52 14.70 13.87
C LEU A 69 -7.09 15.96 13.13
N SER A 70 -7.59 16.17 11.91
CA SER A 70 -7.25 17.32 11.08
C SER A 70 -7.69 18.65 11.72
N ALA A 71 -8.88 18.70 12.34
CA ALA A 71 -9.34 19.87 13.07
C ALA A 71 -8.39 20.25 14.21
N ILE A 72 -7.99 19.25 15.02
CA ILE A 72 -7.06 19.46 16.14
C ILE A 72 -5.67 19.90 15.67
N LEU A 73 -5.13 19.27 14.61
CA LEU A 73 -3.84 19.64 14.04
C LEU A 73 -3.83 21.08 13.52
N ASN A 74 -4.91 21.51 12.87
CA ASN A 74 -5.06 22.89 12.39
C ASN A 74 -5.17 23.91 13.52
N GLU A 75 -5.97 23.63 14.55
CA GLU A 75 -6.10 24.50 15.72
C GLU A 75 -4.77 24.68 16.49
N GLN A 76 -3.97 23.62 16.56
CA GLN A 76 -2.69 23.63 17.25
C GLN A 76 -1.51 24.13 16.40
N HIS A 77 -1.74 24.55 15.14
CA HIS A 77 -0.69 24.92 14.16
C HIS A 77 0.37 23.82 13.94
N LEU A 78 0.03 22.55 14.15
CA LEU A 78 0.93 21.42 14.06
C LEU A 78 0.99 20.80 12.65
N ALA A 79 0.15 21.27 11.74
CA ALA A 79 -0.02 20.69 10.38
C ALA A 79 1.10 21.06 9.38
N SER A 80 2.16 21.79 9.79
CA SER A 80 3.07 22.44 8.84
C SER A 80 4.11 21.53 8.18
N SER A 81 4.28 20.29 8.60
CA SER A 81 5.25 19.38 7.98
C SER A 81 4.69 17.97 7.98
N GLY A 82 4.47 17.39 6.82
CA GLY A 82 3.99 15.99 6.67
C GLY A 82 4.86 14.92 7.37
N ILE A 83 5.76 15.32 8.26
CA ILE A 83 6.57 14.47 9.12
C ILE A 83 6.28 14.89 10.55
N LEU A 84 5.49 14.09 11.27
CA LEU A 84 5.25 14.29 12.69
C LEU A 84 6.50 13.90 13.48
N ASP A 85 7.10 14.86 14.21
CA ASP A 85 8.15 14.56 15.17
C ASP A 85 7.56 13.84 16.42
N PRO A 86 8.38 13.16 17.24
CA PRO A 86 7.90 12.41 18.40
C PRO A 86 7.11 13.24 19.43
N ARG A 87 7.40 14.54 19.57
CA ARG A 87 6.69 15.40 20.50
C ARG A 87 5.29 15.74 19.99
N THR A 88 5.19 16.03 18.70
CA THR A 88 3.90 16.27 18.03
C THR A 88 3.02 15.03 18.09
N VAL A 89 3.57 13.84 17.86
CA VAL A 89 2.86 12.54 18.02
C VAL A 89 2.29 12.42 19.45
N GLN A 90 3.09 12.72 20.47
CA GLN A 90 2.65 12.66 21.86
C GLN A 90 1.52 13.65 22.18
N GLN A 91 1.62 14.89 21.67
CA GLN A 91 0.60 15.90 21.89
C GLN A 91 -0.72 15.52 21.21
N VAL A 92 -0.66 15.19 19.94
CA VAL A 92 -1.83 14.78 19.14
C VAL A 92 -2.52 13.56 19.76
N GLY A 93 -1.76 12.56 20.12
CA GLY A 93 -2.31 11.35 20.71
C GLY A 93 -2.98 11.57 22.07
N LYS A 94 -2.42 12.47 22.90
CA LYS A 94 -3.07 12.86 24.18
C LYS A 94 -4.41 13.57 23.96
N ILE A 95 -4.47 14.46 22.97
CA ILE A 95 -5.72 15.22 22.68
C ILE A 95 -6.78 14.29 22.13
N LEU A 96 -6.41 13.35 21.27
CA LEU A 96 -7.33 12.36 20.67
C LEU A 96 -7.71 11.22 21.62
N GLY A 97 -6.95 11.01 22.69
CA GLY A 97 -7.12 9.86 23.57
C GLY A 97 -6.80 8.54 22.87
N VAL A 98 -5.81 8.52 22.00
CA VAL A 98 -5.33 7.31 21.30
C VAL A 98 -4.04 6.80 21.91
N ASP A 99 -3.78 5.50 21.79
CA ASP A 99 -2.58 4.85 22.30
C ASP A 99 -1.45 4.82 21.26
N ALA A 100 -1.79 4.75 19.97
CA ALA A 100 -0.81 4.80 18.89
C ALA A 100 -1.34 5.55 17.66
N LEU A 101 -0.40 6.05 16.85
CA LEU A 101 -0.67 6.70 15.57
C LEU A 101 -0.03 5.91 14.43
N PHE A 102 -0.78 5.72 13.34
CA PHE A 102 -0.22 5.30 12.06
C PHE A 102 0.20 6.53 11.27
N VAL A 103 1.45 6.55 10.86
CA VAL A 103 2.06 7.58 10.00
C VAL A 103 2.73 6.90 8.82
N GLY A 104 2.71 7.53 7.65
CA GLY A 104 3.29 6.91 6.46
C GLY A 104 3.60 7.89 5.35
N THR A 105 4.17 7.34 4.29
CA THR A 105 4.51 8.09 3.07
C THR A 105 4.30 7.18 1.86
N VAL A 106 3.56 7.70 0.87
CA VAL A 106 3.49 7.13 -0.47
C VAL A 106 4.72 7.60 -1.23
N ALA A 107 5.66 6.68 -1.47
CA ALA A 107 6.91 6.99 -2.15
C ALA A 107 6.71 7.08 -3.67
N GLN A 108 5.79 6.27 -4.22
CA GLN A 108 5.47 6.20 -5.64
C GLN A 108 4.00 5.88 -5.82
N SER A 109 3.40 6.53 -6.82
CA SER A 109 2.06 6.24 -7.31
C SER A 109 2.04 6.54 -8.80
N LYS A 110 1.83 5.52 -9.62
CA LYS A 110 1.73 5.63 -11.08
C LYS A 110 0.40 5.05 -11.52
N GLU A 111 -0.32 5.83 -12.29
CA GLU A 111 -1.57 5.38 -12.92
C GLU A 111 -1.29 4.37 -14.04
N ALA A 112 -2.23 3.45 -14.23
CA ALA A 112 -2.25 2.61 -15.40
C ALA A 112 -2.39 3.47 -16.67
N GLN A 113 -1.63 3.17 -17.70
CA GLN A 113 -1.64 3.90 -18.96
C GLN A 113 -1.93 2.96 -20.11
N SER A 114 -2.80 3.39 -21.02
CA SER A 114 -3.11 2.65 -22.23
C SER A 114 -2.52 3.37 -23.44
N TYR A 115 -1.75 2.63 -24.23
CA TYR A 115 -1.14 3.12 -25.46
C TYR A 115 -1.72 2.38 -26.65
N VAL A 116 -2.03 3.10 -27.71
CA VAL A 116 -2.37 2.51 -29.00
C VAL A 116 -1.11 2.42 -29.85
N VAL A 117 -0.64 1.21 -30.09
CA VAL A 117 0.49 0.97 -30.97
C VAL A 117 -0.07 0.59 -32.33
N THR A 118 0.10 1.48 -33.32
CA THR A 118 -0.30 1.24 -34.70
C THR A 118 0.93 0.84 -35.52
N GLN A 119 0.87 -0.31 -36.17
CA GLN A 119 1.94 -0.76 -37.05
C GLN A 119 1.61 -0.41 -38.51
N PRO A 120 2.58 0.06 -39.31
CA PRO A 120 2.39 0.25 -40.74
C PRO A 120 2.15 -1.10 -41.44
N PRO A 121 1.35 -1.14 -42.53
CA PRO A 121 0.85 -2.36 -43.14
C PRO A 121 1.91 -3.30 -43.77
N ASN A 122 3.20 -3.01 -43.67
CA ASN A 122 4.29 -3.87 -44.19
C ASN A 122 5.43 -4.00 -43.18
N ALA A 123 5.23 -3.73 -41.90
CA ALA A 123 6.27 -3.89 -40.91
C ALA A 123 6.49 -5.37 -40.59
N VAL A 124 7.66 -5.90 -40.96
CA VAL A 124 8.14 -7.17 -40.43
C VAL A 124 8.60 -6.91 -39.00
N VAL A 125 7.84 -7.40 -38.05
CA VAL A 125 8.22 -7.20 -36.63
C VAL A 125 9.39 -8.11 -36.29
N GLY A 126 10.54 -7.53 -36.25
CA GLY A 126 11.79 -8.20 -35.84
C GLY A 126 12.24 -7.81 -34.45
N GLY A 127 11.35 -7.85 -33.43
CA GLY A 127 11.85 -7.60 -32.09
C GLY A 127 10.81 -7.24 -31.03
N ILE A 128 11.17 -7.53 -29.79
CA ILE A 128 10.51 -7.08 -28.58
C ILE A 128 11.21 -5.78 -28.15
N ALA A 129 10.50 -4.65 -28.16
CA ALA A 129 11.01 -3.38 -27.66
C ALA A 129 10.45 -3.08 -26.28
N PRO A 130 11.27 -2.81 -25.27
CA PRO A 130 10.78 -2.35 -23.98
C PRO A 130 10.28 -0.90 -24.10
N VAL A 131 9.05 -0.64 -23.67
CA VAL A 131 8.47 0.70 -23.56
C VAL A 131 8.13 0.93 -22.09
N GLY A 132 8.82 1.87 -21.46
CA GLY A 132 8.52 2.27 -20.08
C GLY A 132 8.66 1.16 -19.02
N GLY A 133 9.53 0.17 -19.24
CA GLY A 133 9.73 -0.94 -18.31
C GLY A 133 8.91 -2.20 -18.59
N ASN A 134 7.94 -2.14 -19.50
CA ASN A 134 7.11 -3.28 -19.89
C ASN A 134 7.52 -3.84 -21.26
N THR A 135 7.37 -5.15 -21.42
CA THR A 135 7.66 -5.83 -22.68
C THR A 135 6.43 -5.81 -23.57
N VAL A 136 6.54 -5.17 -24.74
CA VAL A 136 5.47 -5.17 -25.75
C VAL A 136 5.73 -6.31 -26.73
N VAL A 137 4.85 -7.28 -26.79
CA VAL A 137 4.84 -8.32 -27.81
C VAL A 137 3.97 -7.87 -28.96
N SER A 138 4.58 -7.55 -30.10
CA SER A 138 3.85 -7.21 -31.30
C SER A 138 3.66 -8.44 -32.19
N GLN A 139 2.44 -8.73 -32.56
CA GLN A 139 2.12 -9.69 -33.64
C GLN A 139 2.01 -8.91 -34.96
N GLY A 140 2.68 -9.41 -35.99
CA GLY A 140 2.71 -8.75 -37.29
C GLY A 140 1.35 -8.68 -37.97
N PRO A 141 1.15 -7.68 -38.86
CA PRO A 141 -0.13 -7.50 -39.54
C PRO A 141 -0.43 -8.64 -40.50
N VAL A 142 -1.67 -9.05 -40.54
CA VAL A 142 -2.19 -9.97 -41.56
C VAL A 142 -2.76 -9.13 -42.70
N LEU A 143 -2.17 -9.28 -43.90
CA LEU A 143 -2.71 -8.80 -45.18
C LEU A 143 -2.99 -7.27 -45.28
N GLY A 144 -1.97 -6.44 -45.04
CA GLY A 144 -2.01 -5.02 -45.47
C GLY A 144 -2.98 -4.11 -44.72
N VAL A 145 -3.63 -4.61 -43.67
CA VAL A 145 -4.46 -3.80 -42.76
C VAL A 145 -3.57 -3.31 -41.62
N PRO A 146 -3.60 -2.02 -41.26
CA PRO A 146 -2.91 -1.52 -40.08
C PRO A 146 -3.40 -2.28 -38.86
N ASP A 147 -2.49 -2.97 -38.14
CA ASP A 147 -2.82 -3.58 -36.87
C ASP A 147 -2.62 -2.57 -35.74
N SER A 148 -3.67 -2.33 -34.97
CA SER A 148 -3.64 -1.43 -33.83
C SER A 148 -3.87 -2.25 -32.56
N GLN A 149 -2.86 -2.28 -31.69
CA GLN A 149 -2.93 -2.96 -30.39
C GLN A 149 -3.02 -1.92 -29.28
N VAL A 150 -3.91 -2.17 -28.32
CA VAL A 150 -3.95 -1.43 -27.07
C VAL A 150 -3.05 -2.14 -26.08
N VAL A 151 -2.02 -1.48 -25.63
CA VAL A 151 -1.12 -1.96 -24.58
C VAL A 151 -1.43 -1.17 -23.32
N THR A 152 -1.85 -1.85 -22.27
CA THR A 152 -2.10 -1.24 -20.96
C THR A 152 -0.98 -1.61 -20.01
N THR A 153 -0.37 -0.61 -19.36
CA THR A 153 0.55 -0.81 -18.24
C THR A 153 -0.24 -0.91 -16.97
N GLU A 154 0.25 -1.70 -16.01
CA GLU A 154 -0.33 -1.77 -14.67
C GLU A 154 -0.02 -0.49 -13.87
N ALA A 155 -0.86 -0.19 -12.89
CA ALA A 155 -0.59 0.85 -11.92
C ALA A 155 0.38 0.31 -10.87
N ASP A 156 1.24 1.18 -10.34
CA ASP A 156 2.25 0.85 -9.33
C ASP A 156 2.14 1.80 -8.15
N ALA A 157 2.06 1.27 -6.95
CA ALA A 157 2.08 2.02 -5.71
C ALA A 157 3.18 1.50 -4.78
N SER A 158 3.85 2.42 -4.07
CA SER A 158 4.85 2.10 -3.05
C SER A 158 4.57 2.89 -1.78
N LEU A 159 4.45 2.18 -0.67
CA LEU A 159 4.04 2.75 0.62
C LEU A 159 4.98 2.29 1.74
N VAL A 160 5.30 3.23 2.62
CA VAL A 160 5.95 2.97 3.92
C VAL A 160 5.03 3.45 5.01
N ALA A 161 4.71 2.58 5.98
CA ALA A 161 3.92 2.93 7.15
C ALA A 161 4.63 2.54 8.45
N ARG A 162 4.29 3.25 9.52
CA ARG A 162 4.80 3.02 10.88
C ARG A 162 3.68 3.20 11.88
N MET A 163 3.65 2.36 12.90
CA MET A 163 2.81 2.50 14.08
C MET A 163 3.68 3.04 15.22
N VAL A 164 3.32 4.20 15.77
CA VAL A 164 4.11 4.93 16.78
C VAL A 164 3.32 5.01 18.07
N ASP A 165 3.91 4.58 19.17
CA ASP A 165 3.33 4.69 20.51
C ASP A 165 3.27 6.16 20.93
N VAL A 166 2.11 6.60 21.37
CA VAL A 166 1.87 8.00 21.75
C VAL A 166 2.57 8.38 23.06
N LYS A 167 2.71 7.43 23.99
CA LYS A 167 3.30 7.71 25.30
C LYS A 167 4.82 7.87 25.24
N THR A 168 5.45 7.03 24.43
CA THR A 168 6.91 6.94 24.37
C THR A 168 7.51 7.57 23.10
N GLY A 169 6.71 7.74 22.03
CA GLY A 169 7.20 8.11 20.70
C GLY A 169 7.97 7.00 19.99
N SER A 170 7.95 5.78 20.54
CA SER A 170 8.68 4.63 19.97
C SER A 170 7.91 4.01 18.82
N ILE A 171 8.63 3.56 17.79
CA ILE A 171 8.04 2.78 16.71
C ILE A 171 7.76 1.38 17.26
N LEU A 172 6.49 0.97 17.18
CA LEU A 172 6.05 -0.38 17.55
C LEU A 172 6.18 -1.35 16.36
N TRP A 173 5.80 -0.88 15.18
CA TRP A 173 5.77 -1.63 13.93
C TRP A 173 6.08 -0.70 12.76
N SER A 174 6.72 -1.24 11.73
CA SER A 174 6.94 -0.56 10.46
C SER A 174 6.87 -1.56 9.32
N ALA A 175 6.26 -1.16 8.22
CA ALA A 175 6.23 -1.96 7.00
C ALA A 175 6.48 -1.10 5.78
N SER A 176 7.00 -1.74 4.73
CA SER A 176 7.13 -1.16 3.39
C SER A 176 6.79 -2.20 2.34
N MET A 177 6.13 -1.75 1.29
CA MET A 177 5.71 -2.60 0.17
C MET A 177 5.58 -1.76 -1.09
N SER A 178 5.89 -2.39 -2.24
CA SER A 178 5.48 -1.94 -3.57
C SER A 178 4.56 -3.00 -4.13
N TYR A 179 3.49 -2.58 -4.79
CA TYR A 179 2.49 -3.46 -5.35
C TYR A 179 1.99 -2.92 -6.69
N GLU A 180 1.82 -3.82 -7.64
CA GLU A 180 1.23 -3.53 -8.94
C GLU A 180 -0.24 -3.95 -8.94
N GLY A 181 -1.12 -3.10 -9.46
CA GLY A 181 -2.54 -3.32 -9.49
C GLY A 181 -3.15 -2.89 -10.82
N PHE A 182 -4.44 -3.16 -10.98
CA PHE A 182 -5.18 -2.73 -12.16
C PHE A 182 -5.25 -1.19 -12.27
N ASP A 183 -5.40 -0.55 -11.13
CA ASP A 183 -5.34 0.90 -10.94
C ASP A 183 -4.63 1.23 -9.61
N VAL A 184 -4.38 2.51 -9.35
CA VAL A 184 -3.68 2.94 -8.12
C VAL A 184 -4.47 2.58 -6.87
N GLN A 185 -5.80 2.63 -6.92
CA GLN A 185 -6.64 2.28 -5.78
C GLN A 185 -6.47 0.80 -5.43
N SER A 186 -6.60 -0.11 -6.40
CA SER A 186 -6.44 -1.55 -6.18
C SER A 186 -5.02 -1.92 -5.72
N ALA A 187 -4.00 -1.20 -6.22
CA ALA A 187 -2.63 -1.36 -5.75
C ALA A 187 -2.49 -0.96 -4.27
N MET A 188 -3.08 0.16 -3.87
CA MET A 188 -3.04 0.63 -2.48
C MET A 188 -3.89 -0.23 -1.54
N GLU A 189 -5.04 -0.75 -1.99
CA GLU A 189 -5.86 -1.72 -1.25
C GLU A 189 -5.05 -2.97 -0.92
N GLY A 190 -4.35 -3.54 -1.91
CA GLY A 190 -3.48 -4.69 -1.69
C GLY A 190 -2.35 -4.42 -0.68
N ILE A 191 -1.77 -3.22 -0.68
CA ILE A 191 -0.76 -2.82 0.31
C ILE A 191 -1.39 -2.68 1.70
N ALA A 192 -2.55 -2.03 1.82
CA ALA A 192 -3.23 -1.81 3.10
C ALA A 192 -3.61 -3.15 3.74
N GLU A 193 -4.21 -4.06 2.98
CA GLU A 193 -4.54 -5.41 3.42
C GLU A 193 -3.29 -6.17 3.91
N ALA A 194 -2.20 -6.16 3.14
CA ALA A 194 -0.96 -6.84 3.50
C ALA A 194 -0.35 -6.25 4.79
N PHE A 195 -0.45 -4.93 5.00
CA PHE A 195 0.01 -4.27 6.22
C PHE A 195 -0.81 -4.70 7.43
N VAL A 196 -2.14 -4.70 7.34
CA VAL A 196 -3.01 -5.12 8.44
C VAL A 196 -2.84 -6.59 8.74
N GLN A 197 -2.74 -7.45 7.74
CA GLN A 197 -2.45 -8.88 7.91
C GLN A 197 -1.12 -9.12 8.65
N SER A 198 -0.12 -8.28 8.42
CA SER A 198 1.16 -8.36 9.14
C SER A 198 1.07 -7.97 10.62
N LEU A 199 0.05 -7.20 11.01
CA LEU A 199 -0.22 -6.80 12.39
C LEU A 199 -1.02 -7.85 13.17
N VAL A 200 -1.87 -8.65 12.52
CA VAL A 200 -2.73 -9.66 13.16
C VAL A 200 -1.96 -10.57 14.13
N PRO A 201 -0.77 -11.11 13.80
CA PRO A 201 -0.04 -11.99 14.72
C PRO A 201 0.49 -11.30 15.97
N VAL A 202 0.68 -9.99 15.95
CA VAL A 202 1.35 -9.24 17.01
C VAL A 202 0.43 -8.31 17.80
N TRP A 203 -0.70 -7.91 17.22
CA TRP A 203 -1.66 -7.02 17.84
C TRP A 203 -2.97 -7.75 18.18
N PRO A 204 -3.16 -8.17 19.47
CA PRO A 204 -4.26 -9.05 19.89
C PRO A 204 -5.68 -8.47 19.73
N GLN A 205 -5.79 -7.17 19.45
CA GLN A 205 -7.09 -6.51 19.21
C GLN A 205 -7.62 -6.83 17.79
N LEU A 206 -6.74 -7.17 16.87
CA LEU A 206 -7.15 -7.49 15.51
C LEU A 206 -7.68 -8.92 15.41
N ILE A 207 -8.76 -9.06 14.65
CA ILE A 207 -9.37 -10.36 14.34
C ILE A 207 -8.86 -10.78 12.96
N GLY A 208 -8.18 -11.93 12.88
CA GLY A 208 -7.82 -12.52 11.59
C GLY A 208 -9.09 -12.92 10.81
N LYS A 209 -9.11 -12.63 9.52
CA LYS A 209 -10.17 -13.09 8.60
C LYS A 209 -9.83 -14.46 8.04
#